data_9138f8cbee7ce991ffe4e6d78649b04c
#
_entry.id   9138f8cbee7ce991ffe4e6d78649b04c
#
_cell.length_a   1.000
_cell.length_b   1.000
_cell.length_c   1.000
_cell.angle_alpha   90.00
_cell.angle_beta   90.00
_cell.angle_gamma   90.00
#
_symmetry.space_group_name_H-M   'P 1'
#
loop_
_entity.id
_entity.type
_entity.pdbx_description
1 polymer ?
#
loop_
_entity_poly.entity_id
_entity_poly.type
_entity_poly.pdbx_seq_one_letter_code
_entity_poly.pdbx_strand_id
1 'polypeptide(L)'
;MKIALVGATGFIGQELGIALVRAGHEVTALVRNPDKAKLNLPFPCKICKFNPENEVELAGNLAGHEAIINLAGEGIQEKSWTKARIRTLFDSRIQPTAAIVRALVSLKDSEKSPTTFLTTSAVGFYGDRGDEALDESSDPGKGLLPDICKEWEIAAKTNLPAAVRLVMLRIGVVLGNGGGMLGKVLPIFRSGAAGNLGSGRQWLSWIHIDDVVQMILWAVTNSKAKGVYNATAPVPATNAAFTHELARLVKRPIFLAAPKIVLKIALGSRAILVLGSQKAYPHGAISEGFGFKFSNIQQALRDLCGDDIQRGISEIRVRQWLAKPLSEIFPFFQNEKNLEILTPDFLNFRVVGKSTRELEKGTLIDYKLKLHGLPLHWQSEIISWAPPEHFIDNQISGPYTLWHHTHKFEALAGGTLITDRVQYLVPLGLLGKLSAGPFVNKDVNSIFEYRKMKARELFGGN
;
A
#
# COMPACT_ATOMS: atom_id res chain seq x y z
N MET A 1 22.91 3.47 -3.06
CA MET A 1 22.79 4.51 -2.02
C MET A 1 22.30 3.88 -0.73
N LYS A 2 22.71 4.47 0.40
CA LYS A 2 22.11 4.19 1.72
C LYS A 2 20.97 5.15 1.97
N ILE A 3 19.77 4.65 2.17
CA ILE A 3 18.53 5.45 2.27
C ILE A 3 17.83 5.19 3.60
N ALA A 4 17.57 6.25 4.35
CA ALA A 4 16.74 6.20 5.55
C ALA A 4 15.27 6.43 5.16
N LEU A 5 14.38 5.46 5.47
CA LEU A 5 12.96 5.50 5.14
C LEU A 5 12.09 5.58 6.40
N VAL A 6 11.48 6.74 6.62
CA VAL A 6 10.47 6.94 7.65
C VAL A 6 9.09 6.66 7.05
N GLY A 7 8.25 5.89 7.77
CA GLY A 7 6.95 5.46 7.26
C GLY A 7 6.99 4.19 6.39
N ALA A 8 8.06 3.40 6.49
CA ALA A 8 8.28 2.15 5.75
C ALA A 8 7.14 1.13 5.87
N THR A 9 6.43 1.09 7.00
CA THR A 9 5.31 0.17 7.26
C THR A 9 3.98 0.61 6.63
N GLY A 10 3.92 1.82 6.07
CA GLY A 10 2.74 2.36 5.40
C GLY A 10 2.53 1.76 4.01
N PHE A 11 1.36 2.05 3.40
CA PHE A 11 0.98 1.55 2.09
C PHE A 11 2.02 1.88 0.99
N ILE A 12 2.39 3.16 0.86
CA ILE A 12 3.45 3.58 -0.08
C ILE A 12 4.82 3.07 0.36
N GLY A 13 5.08 3.10 1.68
CA GLY A 13 6.39 2.75 2.24
C GLY A 13 6.81 1.30 1.98
N GLN A 14 5.88 0.35 2.01
CA GLN A 14 6.17 -1.05 1.69
C GLN A 14 6.51 -1.25 0.21
N GLU A 15 5.74 -0.65 -0.70
CA GLU A 15 6.00 -0.70 -2.14
C GLU A 15 7.33 -0.03 -2.48
N LEU A 16 7.57 1.13 -1.89
CA LEU A 16 8.82 1.87 -2.07
C LEU A 16 10.03 1.09 -1.54
N GLY A 17 9.92 0.48 -0.37
CA GLY A 17 11.02 -0.31 0.19
C GLY A 17 11.43 -1.48 -0.70
N ILE A 18 10.44 -2.22 -1.26
CA ILE A 18 10.69 -3.26 -2.26
C ILE A 18 11.39 -2.66 -3.50
N ALA A 19 10.91 -1.53 -4.00
CA ALA A 19 11.46 -0.91 -5.20
C ALA A 19 12.88 -0.36 -4.98
N LEU A 20 13.16 0.22 -3.82
CA LEU A 20 14.51 0.69 -3.44
C LEU A 20 15.51 -0.47 -3.38
N VAL A 21 15.13 -1.57 -2.72
CA VAL A 21 15.99 -2.76 -2.62
C VAL A 21 16.20 -3.40 -3.99
N ARG A 22 15.15 -3.46 -4.82
CA ARG A 22 15.25 -3.97 -6.21
C ARG A 22 16.17 -3.11 -7.09
N ALA A 23 16.23 -1.80 -6.83
CA ALA A 23 17.14 -0.87 -7.49
C ALA A 23 18.58 -0.92 -6.91
N GLY A 24 18.88 -1.84 -5.97
CA GLY A 24 20.19 -1.99 -5.38
C GLY A 24 20.53 -1.00 -4.26
N HIS A 25 19.54 -0.34 -3.66
CA HIS A 25 19.77 0.56 -2.54
C HIS A 25 19.69 -0.18 -1.20
N GLU A 26 20.53 0.23 -0.24
CA GLU A 26 20.47 -0.22 1.15
C GLU A 26 19.42 0.62 1.91
N VAL A 27 18.45 -0.04 2.52
CA VAL A 27 17.36 0.65 3.22
C VAL A 27 17.51 0.50 4.74
N THR A 28 17.42 1.62 5.45
CA THR A 28 17.20 1.65 6.90
C THR A 28 15.78 2.14 7.16
N ALA A 29 14.92 1.27 7.68
CA ALA A 29 13.55 1.60 8.05
C ALA A 29 13.53 2.24 9.45
N LEU A 30 13.15 3.50 9.54
CA LEU A 30 12.94 4.21 10.79
C LEU A 30 11.46 4.11 11.19
N VAL A 31 11.17 3.38 12.26
CA VAL A 31 9.81 2.98 12.65
C VAL A 31 9.53 3.22 14.12
N ARG A 32 8.27 3.50 14.48
CA ARG A 32 7.84 3.72 15.87
C ARG A 32 7.94 2.44 16.73
N ASN A 33 7.63 1.29 16.14
CA ASN A 33 7.66 -0.01 16.79
C ASN A 33 8.50 -1.00 15.96
N PRO A 34 9.78 -1.20 16.30
CA PRO A 34 10.67 -2.10 15.58
C PRO A 34 10.19 -3.56 15.52
N ASP A 35 9.67 -4.10 16.62
CA ASP A 35 9.26 -5.51 16.68
C ASP A 35 8.07 -5.80 15.76
N LYS A 36 7.08 -4.89 15.75
CA LYS A 36 5.97 -4.98 14.80
C LYS A 36 6.44 -4.79 13.35
N ALA A 37 7.40 -3.92 13.11
CA ALA A 37 7.93 -3.67 11.78
C ALA A 37 8.68 -4.87 11.23
N LYS A 38 9.48 -5.54 12.03
CA LYS A 38 10.16 -6.79 11.66
C LYS A 38 9.21 -7.80 11.04
N LEU A 39 8.01 -7.97 11.60
CA LEU A 39 7.00 -8.91 11.09
C LEU A 39 6.33 -8.46 9.80
N ASN A 40 6.33 -7.15 9.49
CA ASN A 40 5.48 -6.58 8.46
C ASN A 40 6.21 -5.98 7.26
N LEU A 41 7.53 -5.81 7.33
CA LEU A 41 8.28 -5.28 6.21
C LEU A 41 8.63 -6.39 5.20
N PRO A 42 8.15 -6.30 3.94
CA PRO A 42 8.33 -7.33 2.93
C PRO A 42 9.61 -7.12 2.10
N PHE A 43 10.66 -6.58 2.69
CA PHE A 43 11.96 -6.35 2.04
C PHE A 43 13.07 -6.32 3.09
N PRO A 44 14.30 -6.71 2.73
CA PRO A 44 15.43 -6.67 3.66
C PRO A 44 15.81 -5.23 3.99
N CYS A 45 15.96 -4.92 5.26
CA CYS A 45 16.37 -3.60 5.72
C CYS A 45 16.94 -3.65 7.14
N LYS A 46 17.78 -2.67 7.48
CA LYS A 46 18.08 -2.36 8.87
C LYS A 46 16.85 -1.69 9.49
N ILE A 47 16.46 -2.09 10.69
CA ILE A 47 15.31 -1.50 11.39
C ILE A 47 15.83 -0.73 12.61
N CYS A 48 15.51 0.57 12.66
CA CYS A 48 15.86 1.45 13.77
C CYS A 48 14.58 2.07 14.33
N LYS A 49 14.62 2.41 15.63
CA LYS A 49 13.53 3.15 16.26
C LYS A 49 13.52 4.60 15.77
N PHE A 50 12.36 5.08 15.37
CA PHE A 50 12.12 6.50 15.10
C PHE A 50 11.55 7.16 16.35
N ASN A 51 12.35 7.99 17.00
CA ASN A 51 11.94 8.78 18.15
C ASN A 51 12.14 10.28 17.84
N PRO A 52 11.08 11.05 17.53
CA PRO A 52 11.18 12.46 17.16
C PRO A 52 11.58 13.37 18.34
N GLU A 53 11.55 12.86 19.58
CA GLU A 53 11.91 13.61 20.79
C GLU A 53 13.39 13.44 21.17
N ASN A 54 14.06 12.41 20.64
CA ASN A 54 15.49 12.14 20.90
C ASN A 54 16.32 12.51 19.66
N GLU A 55 16.76 13.76 19.61
CA GLU A 55 17.52 14.30 18.46
C GLU A 55 18.88 13.60 18.28
N VAL A 56 19.58 13.30 19.37
CA VAL A 56 20.89 12.64 19.31
C VAL A 56 20.77 11.23 18.72
N GLU A 57 19.81 10.45 19.19
CA GLU A 57 19.53 9.11 18.65
C GLU A 57 19.14 9.18 17.18
N LEU A 58 18.27 10.14 16.83
CA LEU A 58 17.81 10.31 15.44
C LEU A 58 18.95 10.73 14.52
N ALA A 59 19.78 11.69 14.93
CA ALA A 59 20.97 12.08 14.17
C ALA A 59 21.93 10.90 13.97
N GLY A 60 22.19 10.11 15.02
CA GLY A 60 23.00 8.88 14.90
C GLY A 60 22.41 7.86 13.94
N ASN A 61 21.09 7.71 13.91
CA ASN A 61 20.39 6.82 12.99
C ASN A 61 20.37 7.33 11.53
N LEU A 62 20.50 8.65 11.31
CA LEU A 62 20.53 9.26 9.98
C LEU A 62 21.94 9.41 9.41
N ALA A 63 22.94 9.47 10.26
CA ALA A 63 24.34 9.63 9.85
C ALA A 63 24.80 8.51 8.91
N GLY A 64 25.48 8.91 7.82
CA GLY A 64 25.99 7.98 6.80
C GLY A 64 24.97 7.51 5.78
N HIS A 65 23.74 8.02 5.83
CA HIS A 65 22.79 7.86 4.72
C HIS A 65 22.96 9.00 3.72
N GLU A 66 22.80 8.70 2.44
CA GLU A 66 22.89 9.70 1.35
C GLU A 66 21.55 10.41 1.19
N ALA A 67 20.44 9.74 1.46
CA ALA A 67 19.09 10.29 1.36
C ALA A 67 18.19 9.89 2.51
N ILE A 68 17.29 10.80 2.88
CA ILE A 68 16.21 10.56 3.82
C ILE A 68 14.89 10.71 3.07
N ILE A 69 14.01 9.72 3.21
CA ILE A 69 12.64 9.74 2.69
C ILE A 69 11.67 9.73 3.84
N ASN A 70 10.83 10.76 3.96
CA ASN A 70 9.82 10.88 5.00
C ASN A 70 8.41 10.72 4.42
N LEU A 71 7.79 9.58 4.70
CA LEU A 71 6.39 9.27 4.37
C LEU A 71 5.51 9.23 5.62
N ALA A 72 5.97 9.79 6.75
CA ALA A 72 5.23 9.75 8.00
C ALA A 72 3.94 10.58 7.92
N GLY A 73 2.84 10.02 8.38
CA GLY A 73 1.55 10.69 8.47
C GLY A 73 0.43 9.74 8.85
N GLU A 74 -0.43 10.15 9.77
CA GLU A 74 -1.64 9.41 10.13
C GLU A 74 -2.68 9.44 9.02
N GLY A 75 -3.43 8.33 8.84
CA GLY A 75 -4.50 8.23 7.86
C GLY A 75 -5.60 9.28 8.11
N ILE A 76 -5.90 10.10 7.11
CA ILE A 76 -6.84 11.22 7.22
C ILE A 76 -8.32 10.79 7.21
N GLN A 77 -8.61 9.60 6.67
CA GLN A 77 -9.96 9.13 6.42
C GLN A 77 -10.53 8.25 7.54
N GLU A 78 -9.70 7.72 8.44
CA GLU A 78 -10.04 6.57 9.29
C GLU A 78 -10.96 6.91 10.47
N LYS A 79 -10.83 8.14 11.01
CA LYS A 79 -11.55 8.57 12.22
C LYS A 79 -12.23 9.91 11.98
N SER A 80 -13.32 10.19 12.71
CA SER A 80 -13.98 11.49 12.68
C SER A 80 -13.03 12.60 13.14
N TRP A 81 -13.13 13.79 12.52
CA TRP A 81 -12.26 14.94 12.80
C TRP A 81 -12.70 15.70 14.04
N THR A 82 -12.51 15.10 15.21
CA THR A 82 -12.60 15.81 16.51
C THR A 82 -11.40 16.75 16.67
N LYS A 83 -11.48 17.69 17.59
CA LYS A 83 -10.34 18.60 17.91
C LYS A 83 -9.05 17.82 18.20
N ALA A 84 -9.13 16.75 19.00
CA ALA A 84 -7.99 15.88 19.30
C ALA A 84 -7.45 15.18 18.04
N ARG A 85 -8.35 14.68 17.17
CA ARG A 85 -7.94 14.03 15.92
C ARG A 85 -7.28 15.01 14.95
N ILE A 86 -7.81 16.23 14.83
CA ILE A 86 -7.20 17.29 14.01
C ILE A 86 -5.77 17.55 14.49
N ARG A 87 -5.57 17.73 15.81
CA ARG A 87 -4.23 17.89 16.37
C ARG A 87 -3.31 16.71 16.00
N THR A 88 -3.78 15.47 16.13
CA THR A 88 -3.01 14.28 15.72
C THR A 88 -2.63 14.34 14.24
N LEU A 89 -3.52 14.84 13.36
CA LEU A 89 -3.22 14.95 11.93
C LEU A 89 -2.09 15.97 11.64
N PHE A 90 -2.05 17.07 12.36
CA PHE A 90 -0.94 18.04 12.33
C PHE A 90 0.33 17.40 12.90
N ASP A 91 0.27 16.94 14.14
CA ASP A 91 1.44 16.45 14.89
C ASP A 91 2.12 15.28 14.18
N SER A 92 1.36 14.36 13.61
CA SER A 92 1.89 13.17 12.91
C SER A 92 2.68 13.49 11.64
N ARG A 93 2.62 14.72 11.14
CA ARG A 93 3.31 15.20 9.95
C ARG A 93 4.41 16.20 10.28
N ILE A 94 4.07 17.18 11.10
CA ILE A 94 4.96 18.29 11.42
C ILE A 94 6.09 17.82 12.35
N GLN A 95 5.77 17.11 13.44
CA GLN A 95 6.77 16.67 14.42
C GLN A 95 7.85 15.76 13.80
N PRO A 96 7.52 14.68 13.03
CA PRO A 96 8.53 13.87 12.38
C PRO A 96 9.40 14.68 11.41
N THR A 97 8.78 15.57 10.63
CA THR A 97 9.48 16.38 9.63
C THR A 97 10.44 17.35 10.32
N ALA A 98 9.99 18.08 11.33
CA ALA A 98 10.82 19.00 12.10
C ALA A 98 11.94 18.28 12.85
N ALA A 99 11.69 17.07 13.39
CA ALA A 99 12.72 16.27 14.06
C ALA A 99 13.84 15.85 13.09
N ILE A 100 13.48 15.44 11.86
CA ILE A 100 14.47 15.12 10.81
C ILE A 100 15.30 16.36 10.48
N VAL A 101 14.68 17.52 10.31
CA VAL A 101 15.41 18.77 10.03
C VAL A 101 16.35 19.12 11.16
N ARG A 102 15.93 19.05 12.45
CA ARG A 102 16.85 19.27 13.58
C ARG A 102 18.02 18.32 13.59
N ALA A 103 17.79 17.02 13.34
CA ALA A 103 18.86 16.03 13.21
C ALA A 103 19.82 16.34 12.05
N LEU A 104 19.31 16.87 10.93
CA LEU A 104 20.14 17.34 9.81
C LEU A 104 20.97 18.57 10.18
N VAL A 105 20.41 19.48 10.99
CA VAL A 105 21.16 20.66 11.52
C VAL A 105 22.30 20.20 12.41
N SER A 106 22.09 19.21 13.29
CA SER A 106 23.16 18.70 14.15
C SER A 106 24.25 17.92 13.39
N LEU A 107 23.94 17.44 12.16
CA LEU A 107 24.88 16.74 11.28
C LEU A 107 25.54 17.66 10.23
N LYS A 108 25.19 18.94 10.11
CA LYS A 108 25.54 19.83 9.00
C LYS A 108 27.05 19.92 8.69
N ASP A 109 27.90 19.82 9.72
CA ASP A 109 29.35 19.93 9.60
C ASP A 109 30.03 18.54 9.54
N SER A 110 29.25 17.45 9.47
CA SER A 110 29.74 16.08 9.41
C SER A 110 29.82 15.59 7.95
N GLU A 111 30.92 14.93 7.60
CA GLU A 111 31.06 14.22 6.31
C GLU A 111 30.00 13.10 6.15
N LYS A 112 29.35 12.70 7.25
CA LYS A 112 28.27 11.72 7.25
C LYS A 112 26.88 12.32 7.12
N SER A 113 26.76 13.63 6.84
CA SER A 113 25.50 14.31 6.68
C SER A 113 24.77 13.85 5.41
N PRO A 114 23.49 13.50 5.50
CA PRO A 114 22.67 13.24 4.30
C PRO A 114 22.61 14.44 3.37
N THR A 115 22.70 14.20 2.07
CA THR A 115 22.69 15.25 1.05
C THR A 115 21.31 15.50 0.44
N THR A 116 20.37 14.59 0.66
CA THR A 116 19.02 14.66 0.11
C THR A 116 17.96 14.42 1.19
N PHE A 117 16.99 15.32 1.28
CA PHE A 117 15.79 15.14 2.09
C PHE A 117 14.56 15.20 1.18
N LEU A 118 13.89 14.06 1.01
CA LEU A 118 12.59 13.97 0.37
C LEU A 118 11.52 13.82 1.44
N THR A 119 10.52 14.70 1.41
CA THR A 119 9.34 14.58 2.28
C THR A 119 8.07 14.68 1.47
N THR A 120 6.98 14.13 2.00
CA THR A 120 5.68 14.21 1.37
C THR A 120 4.87 15.38 1.90
N SER A 121 3.98 15.88 1.06
CA SER A 121 2.84 16.74 1.32
C SER A 121 1.63 16.13 0.60
N ALA A 122 0.60 16.88 0.30
CA ALA A 122 -0.55 16.38 -0.43
C ALA A 122 -1.18 17.46 -1.32
N VAL A 123 -1.90 17.06 -2.37
CA VAL A 123 -2.73 17.97 -3.19
C VAL A 123 -3.81 18.69 -2.38
N GLY A 124 -4.07 18.23 -1.15
CA GLY A 124 -4.87 18.95 -0.16
C GLY A 124 -4.39 20.38 0.09
N PHE A 125 -3.13 20.70 -0.22
CA PHE A 125 -2.55 22.04 -0.23
C PHE A 125 -3.41 23.05 -1.01
N TYR A 126 -3.99 22.63 -2.13
CA TYR A 126 -4.78 23.50 -2.99
C TYR A 126 -6.21 23.76 -2.49
N GLY A 127 -6.74 22.92 -1.58
CA GLY A 127 -8.13 23.02 -1.12
C GLY A 127 -9.15 22.69 -2.22
N ASP A 128 -10.37 23.23 -2.10
CA ASP A 128 -11.42 23.08 -3.10
C ASP A 128 -11.35 24.26 -4.09
N ARG A 129 -10.96 23.98 -5.33
CA ARG A 129 -10.69 24.98 -6.38
C ARG A 129 -11.58 24.79 -7.63
N GLY A 130 -12.64 23.98 -7.53
CA GLY A 130 -13.56 23.75 -8.64
C GLY A 130 -12.87 23.20 -9.89
N ASP A 131 -12.97 23.88 -11.02
CA ASP A 131 -12.41 23.47 -12.31
C ASP A 131 -11.05 24.12 -12.62
N GLU A 132 -10.48 24.88 -11.69
CA GLU A 132 -9.20 25.56 -11.87
C GLU A 132 -8.07 24.56 -12.10
N ALA A 133 -7.27 24.79 -13.15
CA ALA A 133 -6.06 24.02 -13.39
C ALA A 133 -4.96 24.45 -12.41
N LEU A 134 -4.42 23.50 -11.67
CA LEU A 134 -3.47 23.73 -10.59
C LEU A 134 -2.13 23.08 -10.93
N ASP A 135 -1.05 23.77 -10.66
CA ASP A 135 0.32 23.26 -10.75
C ASP A 135 1.11 23.58 -9.48
N GLU A 136 2.40 23.30 -9.50
CA GLU A 136 3.29 23.51 -8.36
C GLU A 136 3.44 24.98 -7.95
N SER A 137 3.21 25.92 -8.88
CA SER A 137 3.26 27.37 -8.64
C SER A 137 1.96 27.95 -8.08
N SER A 138 0.86 27.19 -8.11
CA SER A 138 -0.45 27.63 -7.65
C SER A 138 -0.47 27.87 -6.15
N ASP A 139 -1.15 28.93 -5.73
CA ASP A 139 -1.29 29.32 -4.33
C ASP A 139 -2.04 28.27 -3.48
N PRO A 140 -1.75 28.23 -2.17
CA PRO A 140 -2.48 27.35 -1.26
C PRO A 140 -3.95 27.77 -1.13
N GLY A 141 -4.81 26.78 -1.00
CA GLY A 141 -6.22 26.99 -0.70
C GLY A 141 -6.48 27.43 0.76
N LYS A 142 -7.76 27.43 1.12
CA LYS A 142 -8.23 27.76 2.49
C LYS A 142 -8.85 26.54 3.16
N GLY A 143 -8.68 26.43 4.48
CA GLY A 143 -9.29 25.42 5.33
C GLY A 143 -8.31 24.37 5.84
N LEU A 144 -8.82 23.38 6.55
CA LEU A 144 -8.03 22.43 7.33
C LEU A 144 -6.95 21.68 6.51
N LEU A 145 -7.29 21.19 5.33
CA LEU A 145 -6.33 20.42 4.52
C LEU A 145 -5.19 21.29 4.00
N PRO A 146 -5.44 22.47 3.41
CA PRO A 146 -4.39 23.42 3.07
C PRO A 146 -3.54 23.84 4.26
N ASP A 147 -4.15 24.09 5.42
CA ASP A 147 -3.41 24.51 6.60
C ASP A 147 -2.45 23.41 7.10
N ILE A 148 -2.89 22.15 7.13
CA ILE A 148 -2.02 21.00 7.44
C ILE A 148 -0.83 20.93 6.45
N CYS A 149 -1.10 21.05 5.14
CA CYS A 149 -0.06 20.95 4.12
C CYS A 149 0.93 22.12 4.19
N LYS A 150 0.45 23.35 4.42
CA LYS A 150 1.31 24.54 4.60
C LYS A 150 2.28 24.35 5.77
N GLU A 151 1.76 24.01 6.95
CA GLU A 151 2.59 23.81 8.13
C GLU A 151 3.58 22.65 7.94
N TRP A 152 3.16 21.59 7.24
CA TRP A 152 4.04 20.48 6.92
C TRP A 152 5.19 20.91 5.99
N GLU A 153 4.91 21.66 4.92
CA GLU A 153 5.93 22.19 4.00
C GLU A 153 6.84 23.23 4.67
N ILE A 154 6.30 24.06 5.58
CA ILE A 154 7.08 25.00 6.39
C ILE A 154 8.05 24.22 7.30
N ALA A 155 7.59 23.18 7.98
CA ALA A 155 8.44 22.37 8.85
C ALA A 155 9.62 21.71 8.12
N ALA A 156 9.46 21.39 6.83
CA ALA A 156 10.52 20.83 6.01
C ALA A 156 11.56 21.87 5.55
N LYS A 157 11.15 23.14 5.42
CA LYS A 157 12.01 24.23 4.92
C LYS A 157 12.75 24.96 6.05
N THR A 158 12.10 25.05 7.24
CA THR A 158 12.60 25.86 8.34
C THR A 158 13.91 25.31 8.87
N ASN A 159 14.98 26.12 8.80
CA ASN A 159 16.33 25.78 9.25
C ASN A 159 16.99 24.58 8.56
N LEU A 160 16.48 24.13 7.42
CA LEU A 160 17.14 23.06 6.67
C LEU A 160 18.53 23.53 6.20
N PRO A 161 19.61 22.75 6.45
CA PRO A 161 20.95 23.13 6.00
C PRO A 161 21.01 23.30 4.47
N ALA A 162 21.67 24.37 4.00
CA ALA A 162 21.73 24.73 2.59
C ALA A 162 22.38 23.63 1.69
N ALA A 163 23.23 22.80 2.30
CA ALA A 163 23.86 21.67 1.61
C ALA A 163 22.88 20.49 1.37
N VAL A 164 21.72 20.48 2.02
CA VAL A 164 20.73 19.41 1.86
C VAL A 164 19.72 19.78 0.78
N ARG A 165 19.67 19.00 -0.27
CA ARG A 165 18.68 19.12 -1.37
C ARG A 165 17.31 18.69 -0.87
N LEU A 166 16.36 19.61 -0.84
CA LEU A 166 14.97 19.33 -0.44
C LEU A 166 14.10 19.01 -1.66
N VAL A 167 13.37 17.90 -1.56
CA VAL A 167 12.30 17.55 -2.49
C VAL A 167 11.00 17.34 -1.71
N MET A 168 9.92 17.96 -2.13
CA MET A 168 8.60 17.84 -1.53
C MET A 168 7.59 17.35 -2.55
N LEU A 169 6.91 16.23 -2.25
CA LEU A 169 5.91 15.66 -3.15
C LEU A 169 4.50 15.94 -2.61
N ARG A 170 3.72 16.76 -3.31
CA ARG A 170 2.27 16.92 -3.07
C ARG A 170 1.54 15.72 -3.68
N ILE A 171 1.37 14.68 -2.87
CA ILE A 171 0.81 13.41 -3.33
C ILE A 171 -0.70 13.54 -3.52
N GLY A 172 -1.19 13.11 -4.67
CA GLY A 172 -2.60 12.93 -4.99
C GLY A 172 -3.20 11.71 -4.31
N VAL A 173 -4.41 11.35 -4.72
CA VAL A 173 -5.07 10.14 -4.22
C VAL A 173 -4.39 8.91 -4.82
N VAL A 174 -3.68 8.16 -3.99
CA VAL A 174 -2.95 6.96 -4.44
C VAL A 174 -3.92 5.81 -4.67
N LEU A 175 -3.89 5.27 -5.88
CA LEU A 175 -4.63 4.08 -6.28
C LEU A 175 -3.69 2.87 -6.28
N GLY A 176 -4.08 1.81 -5.58
CA GLY A 176 -3.30 0.58 -5.53
C GLY A 176 -4.04 -0.55 -4.83
N ASN A 177 -3.60 -1.77 -5.06
CA ASN A 177 -4.17 -2.97 -4.49
C ASN A 177 -3.78 -3.13 -3.01
N GLY A 178 -4.74 -3.53 -2.17
CA GLY A 178 -4.51 -3.78 -0.75
C GLY A 178 -4.43 -2.52 0.12
N GLY A 179 -4.60 -1.31 -0.45
CA GLY A 179 -4.55 -0.07 0.32
C GLY A 179 -5.11 1.15 -0.39
N GLY A 180 -4.85 2.32 0.16
CA GLY A 180 -5.30 3.59 -0.41
C GLY A 180 -6.83 3.73 -0.50
N MET A 181 -7.29 4.54 -1.46
CA MET A 181 -8.72 4.74 -1.70
C MET A 181 -9.37 3.48 -2.29
N LEU A 182 -8.71 2.82 -3.22
CA LEU A 182 -9.28 1.69 -3.96
C LEU A 182 -9.63 0.52 -3.03
N GLY A 183 -8.77 0.20 -2.05
CA GLY A 183 -9.06 -0.84 -1.06
C GLY A 183 -10.35 -0.60 -0.25
N LYS A 184 -10.75 0.67 -0.07
CA LYS A 184 -11.98 1.06 0.66
C LYS A 184 -13.21 1.08 -0.22
N VAL A 185 -13.11 1.56 -1.47
CA VAL A 185 -14.27 1.73 -2.33
C VAL A 185 -14.61 0.48 -3.13
N LEU A 186 -13.62 -0.34 -3.49
CA LEU A 186 -13.83 -1.54 -4.29
C LEU A 186 -14.87 -2.52 -3.71
N PRO A 187 -14.91 -2.81 -2.40
CA PRO A 187 -15.98 -3.62 -1.81
C PRO A 187 -17.39 -3.04 -2.02
N ILE A 188 -17.54 -1.71 -1.98
CA ILE A 188 -18.81 -1.01 -2.19
C ILE A 188 -19.23 -1.16 -3.66
N PHE A 189 -18.31 -0.97 -4.61
CA PHE A 189 -18.58 -1.17 -6.03
C PHE A 189 -18.95 -2.63 -6.33
N ARG A 190 -18.22 -3.60 -5.79
CA ARG A 190 -18.52 -5.03 -5.93
C ARG A 190 -19.89 -5.43 -5.37
N SER A 191 -20.38 -4.75 -4.33
CA SER A 191 -21.74 -4.98 -3.79
C SER A 191 -22.85 -4.38 -4.66
N GLY A 192 -22.52 -3.52 -5.63
CA GLY A 192 -23.51 -2.81 -6.45
C GLY A 192 -24.12 -1.58 -5.76
N ALA A 193 -23.62 -1.18 -4.59
CA ALA A 193 -24.11 -0.01 -3.84
C ALA A 193 -23.37 1.29 -4.19
N ALA A 194 -22.54 1.27 -5.25
CA ALA A 194 -21.75 2.42 -5.64
C ALA A 194 -22.53 3.40 -6.54
N GLY A 195 -22.15 4.66 -6.45
CA GLY A 195 -22.69 5.73 -7.28
C GLY A 195 -21.80 6.97 -7.26
N ASN A 196 -22.16 7.97 -8.05
CA ASN A 196 -21.46 9.25 -8.04
C ASN A 196 -21.62 9.93 -6.67
N LEU A 197 -20.54 10.54 -6.19
CA LEU A 197 -20.57 11.32 -4.96
C LEU A 197 -20.94 12.77 -5.30
N GLY A 198 -22.05 13.27 -4.74
CA GLY A 198 -22.59 14.57 -5.09
C GLY A 198 -22.93 14.68 -6.58
N SER A 199 -22.44 15.73 -7.26
CA SER A 199 -22.63 15.92 -8.70
C SER A 199 -21.74 15.02 -9.57
N GLY A 200 -20.71 14.41 -9.00
CA GLY A 200 -19.70 13.67 -9.74
C GLY A 200 -18.73 14.54 -10.56
N ARG A 201 -18.92 15.87 -10.60
CA ARG A 201 -18.09 16.79 -11.41
C ARG A 201 -16.78 17.17 -10.76
N GLN A 202 -16.64 16.98 -9.44
CA GLN A 202 -15.41 17.31 -8.71
C GLN A 202 -14.23 16.49 -9.25
N TRP A 203 -13.11 17.17 -9.42
CA TRP A 203 -11.86 16.60 -9.90
C TRP A 203 -11.14 15.84 -8.81
N LEU A 204 -10.60 14.69 -9.19
CA LEU A 204 -9.77 13.81 -8.40
C LEU A 204 -8.36 13.82 -8.99
N SER A 205 -7.42 14.44 -8.30
CA SER A 205 -6.00 14.31 -8.59
C SER A 205 -5.51 12.99 -8.02
N TRP A 206 -5.36 11.99 -8.87
CA TRP A 206 -4.99 10.62 -8.52
C TRP A 206 -3.58 10.29 -9.04
N ILE A 207 -2.99 9.23 -8.49
CA ILE A 207 -1.75 8.64 -9.00
C ILE A 207 -1.78 7.12 -8.76
N HIS A 208 -1.21 6.35 -9.69
CA HIS A 208 -1.01 4.92 -9.50
C HIS A 208 0.10 4.67 -8.48
N ILE A 209 0.01 3.59 -7.70
CA ILE A 209 1.02 3.24 -6.69
C ILE A 209 2.41 3.05 -7.30
N ASP A 210 2.51 2.42 -8.48
CA ASP A 210 3.79 2.26 -9.17
C ASP A 210 4.39 3.62 -9.55
N ASP A 211 3.57 4.55 -10.06
CA ASP A 211 4.06 5.86 -10.49
C ASP A 211 4.53 6.73 -9.31
N VAL A 212 3.83 6.72 -8.18
CA VAL A 212 4.31 7.45 -6.99
C VAL A 212 5.60 6.85 -6.45
N VAL A 213 5.75 5.54 -6.48
CA VAL A 213 6.99 4.85 -6.08
C VAL A 213 8.13 5.22 -7.02
N GLN A 214 7.91 5.15 -8.34
CA GLN A 214 8.92 5.54 -9.33
C GLN A 214 9.27 7.02 -9.26
N MET A 215 8.30 7.89 -8.97
CA MET A 215 8.53 9.31 -8.79
C MET A 215 9.39 9.62 -7.56
N ILE A 216 9.19 8.90 -6.46
CA ILE A 216 10.05 9.02 -5.27
C ILE A 216 11.47 8.54 -5.59
N LEU A 217 11.62 7.39 -6.26
CA LEU A 217 12.92 6.88 -6.72
C LEU A 217 13.63 7.90 -7.62
N TRP A 218 12.93 8.39 -8.64
CA TRP A 218 13.44 9.40 -9.56
C TRP A 218 13.89 10.66 -8.80
N ALA A 219 13.07 11.17 -7.89
CA ALA A 219 13.36 12.39 -7.15
C ALA A 219 14.58 12.25 -6.22
N VAL A 220 14.82 11.07 -5.69
CA VAL A 220 15.99 10.79 -4.82
C VAL A 220 17.26 10.64 -5.66
N THR A 221 17.20 9.94 -6.78
CA THR A 221 18.37 9.62 -7.62
C THR A 221 18.72 10.72 -8.63
N ASN A 222 17.77 11.56 -9.04
CA ASN A 222 18.00 12.70 -9.91
C ASN A 222 18.50 13.90 -9.09
N SER A 223 19.79 14.22 -9.22
CA SER A 223 20.42 15.37 -8.52
C SER A 223 19.83 16.73 -8.87
N LYS A 224 19.16 16.86 -10.02
CA LYS A 224 18.51 18.11 -10.47
C LYS A 224 17.14 18.31 -9.81
N ALA A 225 16.47 17.23 -9.41
CA ALA A 225 15.14 17.32 -8.79
C ALA A 225 15.22 18.05 -7.44
N LYS A 226 14.54 19.20 -7.32
CA LYS A 226 14.50 20.03 -6.10
C LYS A 226 13.20 20.83 -6.00
N GLY A 227 12.81 21.17 -4.79
CA GLY A 227 11.61 21.98 -4.55
C GLY A 227 10.35 21.11 -4.51
N VAL A 228 9.26 21.59 -5.08
CA VAL A 228 7.93 20.97 -4.98
C VAL A 228 7.53 20.33 -6.30
N TYR A 229 6.95 19.12 -6.22
CA TYR A 229 6.34 18.44 -7.35
C TYR A 229 4.95 17.91 -6.98
N ASN A 230 4.01 18.02 -7.91
CA ASN A 230 2.75 17.33 -7.81
C ASN A 230 2.93 15.85 -8.19
N ALA A 231 2.78 14.95 -7.21
CA ALA A 231 2.75 13.52 -7.46
C ALA A 231 1.31 13.10 -7.81
N THR A 232 0.90 13.45 -9.02
CA THR A 232 -0.41 13.16 -9.62
C THR A 232 -0.24 12.60 -11.02
N ALA A 233 -1.22 11.84 -11.51
CA ALA A 233 -1.22 11.40 -12.91
C ALA A 233 -1.37 12.61 -13.86
N PRO A 234 -0.83 12.53 -15.11
CA PRO A 234 -0.90 13.61 -16.09
C PRO A 234 -2.33 14.04 -16.43
N VAL A 235 -3.29 13.10 -16.36
CA VAL A 235 -4.70 13.38 -16.68
C VAL A 235 -5.55 13.20 -15.42
N PRO A 236 -5.94 14.28 -14.73
CA PRO A 236 -6.90 14.24 -13.65
C PRO A 236 -8.22 13.62 -14.10
N ALA A 237 -8.94 12.96 -13.21
CA ALA A 237 -10.24 12.37 -13.50
C ALA A 237 -11.34 13.05 -12.69
N THR A 238 -12.56 13.17 -13.22
CA THR A 238 -13.70 13.52 -12.40
C THR A 238 -14.15 12.33 -11.56
N ASN A 239 -14.85 12.58 -10.46
CA ASN A 239 -15.45 11.51 -9.67
C ASN A 239 -16.39 10.62 -10.52
N ALA A 240 -17.15 11.22 -11.42
CA ALA A 240 -18.00 10.49 -12.36
C ALA A 240 -17.17 9.57 -13.28
N ALA A 241 -16.09 10.06 -13.88
CA ALA A 241 -15.22 9.26 -14.75
C ALA A 241 -14.61 8.06 -14.00
N PHE A 242 -14.11 8.29 -12.78
CA PHE A 242 -13.62 7.23 -11.89
C PHE A 242 -14.73 6.21 -11.57
N THR A 243 -15.90 6.70 -11.16
CA THR A 243 -17.04 5.84 -10.76
C THR A 243 -17.53 4.99 -11.92
N HIS A 244 -17.71 5.58 -13.10
CA HIS A 244 -18.17 4.86 -14.29
C HIS A 244 -17.17 3.77 -14.73
N GLU A 245 -15.87 4.10 -14.76
CA GLU A 245 -14.86 3.13 -15.16
C GLU A 245 -14.73 1.98 -14.16
N LEU A 246 -14.72 2.27 -12.85
CA LEU A 246 -14.65 1.23 -11.84
C LEU A 246 -15.90 0.35 -11.85
N ALA A 247 -17.10 0.92 -12.01
CA ALA A 247 -18.35 0.16 -12.11
C ALA A 247 -18.36 -0.75 -13.37
N ARG A 248 -17.87 -0.23 -14.51
CA ARG A 248 -17.71 -1.00 -15.74
C ARG A 248 -16.80 -2.23 -15.54
N LEU A 249 -15.64 -2.03 -14.91
CA LEU A 249 -14.70 -3.11 -14.62
C LEU A 249 -15.29 -4.16 -13.68
N VAL A 250 -15.97 -3.75 -12.60
CA VAL A 250 -16.63 -4.69 -11.67
C VAL A 250 -17.94 -5.25 -12.20
N LYS A 251 -18.35 -4.91 -13.42
CA LYS A 251 -19.60 -5.35 -14.07
C LYS A 251 -20.83 -5.08 -13.19
N ARG A 252 -20.91 -3.88 -12.62
CA ARG A 252 -22.01 -3.43 -11.76
C ARG A 252 -22.62 -2.14 -12.29
N PRO A 253 -23.96 -2.05 -12.32
CA PRO A 253 -24.62 -0.81 -12.69
C PRO A 253 -24.43 0.26 -11.59
N ILE A 254 -24.53 1.51 -12.00
CA ILE A 254 -24.56 2.68 -11.10
C ILE A 254 -26.01 3.06 -10.94
N PHE A 255 -26.59 2.85 -9.76
CA PHE A 255 -28.00 3.11 -9.54
C PHE A 255 -28.31 4.47 -8.92
N LEU A 256 -27.48 4.94 -7.99
CA LEU A 256 -27.79 6.12 -7.19
C LEU A 256 -26.56 7.00 -7.01
N ALA A 257 -26.70 8.30 -7.28
CA ALA A 257 -25.76 9.29 -6.78
C ALA A 257 -25.99 9.50 -5.28
N ALA A 258 -24.93 9.54 -4.49
CA ALA A 258 -25.01 9.92 -3.08
C ALA A 258 -25.14 11.45 -2.98
N PRO A 259 -26.30 12.03 -2.60
CA PRO A 259 -26.48 13.47 -2.56
C PRO A 259 -25.48 14.17 -1.64
N LYS A 260 -25.03 15.36 -2.03
CA LYS A 260 -24.05 16.16 -1.24
C LYS A 260 -24.51 16.35 0.23
N ILE A 261 -25.79 16.53 0.46
CA ILE A 261 -26.36 16.71 1.82
C ILE A 261 -26.16 15.42 2.63
N VAL A 262 -26.48 14.26 2.07
CA VAL A 262 -26.31 12.96 2.73
C VAL A 262 -24.84 12.71 3.08
N LEU A 263 -23.93 13.00 2.16
CA LEU A 263 -22.49 12.88 2.39
C LEU A 263 -21.99 13.81 3.50
N LYS A 264 -22.50 15.05 3.54
CA LYS A 264 -22.17 16.00 4.63
C LYS A 264 -22.66 15.52 5.99
N ILE A 265 -23.86 14.96 6.07
CA ILE A 265 -24.42 14.40 7.32
C ILE A 265 -23.61 13.16 7.75
N ALA A 266 -23.34 12.23 6.83
CA ALA A 266 -22.68 10.97 7.13
C ALA A 266 -21.18 11.14 7.47
N LEU A 267 -20.48 12.06 6.80
CA LEU A 267 -19.03 12.24 6.92
C LEU A 267 -18.64 13.46 7.77
N GLY A 268 -19.59 14.38 8.04
CA GLY A 268 -19.32 15.64 8.73
C GLY A 268 -18.25 16.46 7.99
N SER A 269 -17.28 16.98 8.74
CA SER A 269 -16.14 17.75 8.18
C SER A 269 -15.29 16.96 7.17
N ARG A 270 -15.28 15.62 7.24
CA ARG A 270 -14.57 14.75 6.28
C ARG A 270 -15.22 14.71 4.89
N ALA A 271 -16.42 15.24 4.72
CA ALA A 271 -17.09 15.31 3.41
C ALA A 271 -16.23 16.05 2.36
N ILE A 272 -15.34 16.95 2.78
CA ILE A 272 -14.40 17.64 1.88
C ILE A 272 -13.46 16.68 1.15
N LEU A 273 -13.13 15.52 1.73
CA LEU A 273 -12.25 14.51 1.12
C LEU A 273 -12.85 13.88 -0.14
N VAL A 274 -14.18 13.90 -0.25
CA VAL A 274 -14.91 13.28 -1.36
C VAL A 274 -15.69 14.29 -2.21
N LEU A 275 -15.93 15.50 -1.69
CA LEU A 275 -16.65 16.56 -2.37
C LEU A 275 -15.75 17.70 -2.85
N GLY A 276 -14.52 17.82 -2.30
CA GLY A 276 -13.54 18.81 -2.74
C GLY A 276 -13.03 18.49 -4.13
N SER A 277 -12.71 19.53 -4.89
CA SER A 277 -12.25 19.45 -6.27
C SER A 277 -10.84 19.99 -6.38
N GLN A 278 -9.90 19.14 -6.82
CA GLN A 278 -8.53 19.54 -7.14
C GLN A 278 -8.18 18.99 -8.53
N LYS A 279 -7.85 19.88 -9.46
CA LYS A 279 -7.43 19.54 -10.82
C LYS A 279 -5.93 19.82 -10.98
N ALA A 280 -5.11 19.07 -10.22
CA ALA A 280 -3.67 19.28 -10.17
C ALA A 280 -2.95 18.49 -11.26
N TYR A 281 -1.94 19.13 -11.87
CA TYR A 281 -1.09 18.59 -12.92
C TYR A 281 0.37 18.49 -12.43
N PRO A 282 1.13 17.48 -12.87
CA PRO A 282 2.52 17.26 -12.47
C PRO A 282 3.48 17.97 -13.45
N HIS A 283 3.32 19.28 -13.65
CA HIS A 283 4.07 20.02 -14.66
C HIS A 283 5.58 19.99 -14.39
N GLY A 284 6.00 20.15 -13.14
CA GLY A 284 7.40 20.12 -12.75
C GLY A 284 8.07 18.78 -13.09
N ALA A 285 7.44 17.68 -12.73
CA ALA A 285 7.99 16.35 -12.99
C ALA A 285 8.08 16.04 -14.50
N ILE A 286 7.05 16.39 -15.26
CA ILE A 286 7.01 16.18 -16.71
C ILE A 286 8.11 17.03 -17.39
N SER A 287 8.27 18.30 -17.02
CA SER A 287 9.26 19.19 -17.62
C SER A 287 10.71 18.74 -17.35
N GLU A 288 10.93 18.01 -16.26
CA GLU A 288 12.23 17.41 -15.91
C GLU A 288 12.39 15.96 -16.39
N GLY A 289 11.48 15.47 -17.25
CA GLY A 289 11.60 14.20 -17.95
C GLY A 289 11.11 12.98 -17.17
N PHE A 290 10.32 13.14 -16.10
CA PHE A 290 9.69 11.99 -15.44
C PHE A 290 8.62 11.37 -16.35
N GLY A 291 8.72 10.06 -16.63
CA GLY A 291 7.78 9.29 -17.42
C GLY A 291 6.76 8.55 -16.56
N PHE A 292 5.47 8.83 -16.75
CA PHE A 292 4.38 8.10 -16.09
C PHE A 292 4.04 6.81 -16.83
N LYS A 293 3.88 5.71 -16.12
CA LYS A 293 3.40 4.43 -16.65
C LYS A 293 1.89 4.47 -16.88
N PHE A 294 1.15 5.14 -15.99
CA PHE A 294 -0.31 5.24 -16.01
C PHE A 294 -0.77 6.69 -16.16
N SER A 295 -0.98 7.13 -17.39
CA SER A 295 -1.35 8.52 -17.67
C SER A 295 -2.84 8.82 -17.50
N ASN A 296 -3.72 7.82 -17.61
CA ASN A 296 -5.16 7.99 -17.50
C ASN A 296 -5.80 6.95 -16.58
N ILE A 297 -6.96 7.30 -16.03
CA ILE A 297 -7.66 6.52 -15.00
C ILE A 297 -8.10 5.14 -15.49
N GLN A 298 -8.41 4.98 -16.78
CA GLN A 298 -8.83 3.72 -17.37
C GLN A 298 -7.71 2.69 -17.36
N GLN A 299 -6.50 3.11 -17.74
CA GLN A 299 -5.31 2.24 -17.69
C GLN A 299 -4.99 1.81 -16.25
N ALA A 300 -4.98 2.78 -15.32
CA ALA A 300 -4.68 2.51 -13.92
C ALA A 300 -5.70 1.56 -13.27
N LEU A 301 -7.00 1.79 -13.46
CA LEU A 301 -8.02 0.94 -12.89
C LEU A 301 -8.04 -0.45 -13.54
N ARG A 302 -7.74 -0.58 -14.83
CA ARG A 302 -7.62 -1.88 -15.50
C ARG A 302 -6.45 -2.68 -14.94
N ASP A 303 -5.28 -2.08 -14.75
CA ASP A 303 -4.12 -2.73 -14.12
C ASP A 303 -4.44 -3.20 -12.69
N LEU A 304 -5.03 -2.32 -11.89
CA LEU A 304 -5.31 -2.61 -10.48
C LEU A 304 -6.47 -3.57 -10.26
N CYS A 305 -7.47 -3.55 -11.13
CA CYS A 305 -8.66 -4.34 -10.97
C CYS A 305 -8.66 -5.62 -11.81
N GLY A 306 -7.92 -5.67 -12.93
CA GLY A 306 -7.81 -6.82 -13.83
C GLY A 306 -9.14 -7.23 -14.49
N ASP A 307 -9.07 -8.27 -15.34
CA ASP A 307 -10.28 -8.85 -15.94
C ASP A 307 -10.98 -9.86 -15.00
N ASP A 308 -10.35 -10.22 -13.86
CA ASP A 308 -10.78 -11.29 -12.95
C ASP A 308 -11.73 -10.84 -11.83
N ILE A 309 -12.38 -9.68 -11.96
CA ILE A 309 -13.31 -9.23 -10.93
C ILE A 309 -14.64 -9.98 -11.03
N GLN A 310 -14.70 -11.18 -10.45
CA GLN A 310 -15.95 -11.87 -10.22
C GLN A 310 -16.76 -11.21 -9.10
N ARG A 311 -18.08 -11.37 -9.15
CA ARG A 311 -19.03 -10.76 -8.21
C ARG A 311 -18.76 -11.17 -6.76
N GLY A 312 -18.54 -10.21 -5.88
CA GLY A 312 -18.51 -10.45 -4.44
C GLY A 312 -17.22 -11.02 -3.86
N ILE A 313 -16.17 -11.22 -4.65
CA ILE A 313 -14.88 -11.76 -4.20
C ILE A 313 -14.26 -10.88 -3.12
N SER A 314 -13.79 -11.54 -2.06
CA SER A 314 -12.86 -10.98 -1.08
C SER A 314 -11.44 -11.31 -1.50
N GLU A 315 -10.50 -10.41 -1.26
CA GLU A 315 -9.09 -10.61 -1.58
C GLU A 315 -8.22 -10.31 -0.38
N ILE A 316 -7.26 -11.19 -0.13
CA ILE A 316 -6.18 -11.00 0.84
C ILE A 316 -4.87 -11.08 0.07
N ARG A 317 -3.98 -10.13 0.35
CA ARG A 317 -2.62 -10.13 -0.19
C ARG A 317 -1.64 -10.06 0.98
N VAL A 318 -0.77 -11.04 1.07
CA VAL A 318 0.28 -11.12 2.08
C VAL A 318 1.62 -11.14 1.38
N ARG A 319 2.58 -10.34 1.87
CA ARG A 319 3.95 -10.33 1.37
C ARG A 319 4.92 -10.52 2.51
N GLN A 320 5.96 -11.29 2.24
CA GLN A 320 7.02 -11.59 3.19
C GLN A 320 8.34 -11.73 2.46
N TRP A 321 9.40 -11.14 3.00
CA TRP A 321 10.74 -11.43 2.59
C TRP A 321 11.38 -12.44 3.55
N LEU A 322 12.01 -13.48 3.01
CA LEU A 322 12.74 -14.51 3.75
C LEU A 322 14.21 -14.45 3.40
N ALA A 323 15.08 -14.62 4.40
CA ALA A 323 16.54 -14.46 4.27
C ALA A 323 17.23 -15.71 3.68
N LYS A 324 16.56 -16.39 2.74
CA LYS A 324 17.07 -17.55 2.02
C LYS A 324 16.85 -17.40 0.52
N PRO A 325 17.79 -17.90 -0.31
CA PRO A 325 17.67 -17.81 -1.76
C PRO A 325 16.46 -18.61 -2.26
N LEU A 326 15.95 -18.22 -3.43
CA LEU A 326 14.81 -18.85 -4.08
C LEU A 326 14.97 -20.36 -4.27
N SER A 327 16.20 -20.82 -4.51
CA SER A 327 16.55 -22.24 -4.64
C SER A 327 16.38 -23.06 -3.35
N GLU A 328 16.36 -22.43 -2.18
CA GLU A 328 16.04 -23.09 -0.90
C GLU A 328 14.56 -22.95 -0.54
N ILE A 329 13.95 -21.80 -0.87
CA ILE A 329 12.56 -21.50 -0.49
C ILE A 329 11.57 -22.25 -1.35
N PHE A 330 11.70 -22.20 -2.68
CA PHE A 330 10.70 -22.81 -3.58
C PHE A 330 10.53 -24.32 -3.35
N PRO A 331 11.60 -25.16 -3.17
CA PRO A 331 11.46 -26.58 -2.87
C PRO A 331 10.66 -26.89 -1.59
N PHE A 332 10.70 -26.00 -0.59
CA PHE A 332 9.88 -26.16 0.60
C PHE A 332 8.38 -25.92 0.31
N PHE A 333 8.06 -24.85 -0.41
CA PHE A 333 6.66 -24.49 -0.72
C PHE A 333 6.03 -25.40 -1.79
N GLN A 334 6.82 -26.02 -2.67
CA GLN A 334 6.32 -26.99 -3.64
C GLN A 334 5.99 -28.37 -3.03
N ASN A 335 6.42 -28.64 -1.80
CA ASN A 335 6.07 -29.88 -1.10
C ASN A 335 4.78 -29.69 -0.31
N GLU A 336 3.68 -30.31 -0.77
CA GLU A 336 2.36 -30.18 -0.16
C GLU A 336 2.34 -30.57 1.31
N LYS A 337 3.20 -31.50 1.76
CA LYS A 337 3.28 -31.93 3.18
C LYS A 337 3.73 -30.80 4.10
N ASN A 338 4.56 -29.88 3.61
CA ASN A 338 5.00 -28.73 4.40
C ASN A 338 3.87 -27.73 4.68
N LEU A 339 2.74 -27.86 3.99
CA LEU A 339 1.55 -27.06 4.27
C LEU A 339 1.00 -27.35 5.68
N GLU A 340 1.20 -28.58 6.21
CA GLU A 340 0.84 -28.91 7.59
C GLU A 340 1.64 -28.07 8.60
N ILE A 341 2.92 -27.79 8.33
CA ILE A 341 3.78 -26.96 9.18
C ILE A 341 3.34 -25.48 9.14
N LEU A 342 2.88 -25.04 7.98
CA LEU A 342 2.46 -23.67 7.74
C LEU A 342 0.99 -23.38 8.09
N THR A 343 0.27 -24.38 8.62
CA THR A 343 -1.15 -24.27 8.96
C THR A 343 -1.32 -24.36 10.48
N PRO A 344 -2.13 -23.47 11.11
CA PRO A 344 -2.32 -23.49 12.57
C PRO A 344 -2.90 -24.81 13.09
N ASP A 345 -2.42 -25.28 14.24
CA ASP A 345 -2.81 -26.54 14.86
C ASP A 345 -4.32 -26.67 15.12
N PHE A 346 -5.02 -25.57 15.40
CA PHE A 346 -6.46 -25.58 15.67
C PHE A 346 -7.29 -26.05 14.48
N LEU A 347 -6.74 -26.00 13.24
CA LEU A 347 -7.39 -26.51 12.05
C LEU A 347 -7.24 -28.03 11.87
N ASN A 348 -6.39 -28.71 12.66
CA ASN A 348 -6.08 -30.14 12.50
C ASN A 348 -5.89 -30.51 11.02
N PHE A 349 -5.17 -29.68 10.31
CA PHE A 349 -4.97 -29.81 8.86
C PHE A 349 -4.06 -30.99 8.53
N ARG A 350 -4.49 -31.82 7.57
CA ARG A 350 -3.74 -32.99 7.10
C ARG A 350 -3.82 -33.11 5.60
N VAL A 351 -2.67 -33.33 4.95
CA VAL A 351 -2.61 -33.75 3.56
C VAL A 351 -2.92 -35.24 3.47
N VAL A 352 -3.96 -35.58 2.73
CA VAL A 352 -4.41 -36.98 2.58
C VAL A 352 -3.69 -37.65 1.41
N GLY A 353 -3.49 -36.93 0.32
CA GLY A 353 -2.82 -37.44 -0.87
C GLY A 353 -2.85 -36.45 -2.02
N LYS A 354 -2.20 -36.85 -3.10
CA LYS A 354 -2.20 -36.11 -4.37
C LYS A 354 -2.28 -37.07 -5.56
N SER A 355 -2.80 -36.58 -6.69
CA SER A 355 -3.06 -37.38 -7.90
C SER A 355 -1.81 -37.66 -8.73
N THR A 356 -0.70 -36.93 -8.54
CA THR A 356 0.55 -37.07 -9.29
C THR A 356 1.72 -37.30 -8.34
N ARG A 357 2.84 -37.83 -8.86
CA ARG A 357 4.05 -38.06 -8.06
C ARG A 357 4.72 -36.75 -7.63
N GLU A 358 4.78 -35.80 -8.54
CA GLU A 358 5.29 -34.44 -8.32
C GLU A 358 4.20 -33.42 -8.61
N LEU A 359 4.30 -32.21 -8.07
CA LEU A 359 3.36 -31.16 -8.40
C LEU A 359 3.55 -30.68 -9.83
N GLU A 360 2.45 -30.60 -10.55
CA GLU A 360 2.36 -30.10 -11.92
C GLU A 360 0.99 -29.50 -12.16
N LYS A 361 0.79 -28.86 -13.31
CA LYS A 361 -0.53 -28.38 -13.68
C LYS A 361 -1.51 -29.56 -13.81
N GLY A 362 -2.68 -29.44 -13.17
CA GLY A 362 -3.71 -30.50 -13.13
C GLY A 362 -3.58 -31.41 -11.90
N THR A 363 -2.53 -31.30 -11.08
CA THR A 363 -2.42 -32.07 -9.84
C THR A 363 -3.58 -31.73 -8.90
N LEU A 364 -4.30 -32.75 -8.46
CA LEU A 364 -5.30 -32.66 -7.39
C LEU A 364 -4.65 -33.00 -6.06
N ILE A 365 -4.95 -32.21 -5.02
CA ILE A 365 -4.45 -32.42 -3.66
C ILE A 365 -5.63 -32.47 -2.72
N ASP A 366 -5.69 -33.52 -1.91
CA ASP A 366 -6.75 -33.77 -0.95
C ASP A 366 -6.30 -33.45 0.47
N TYR A 367 -7.12 -32.68 1.18
CA TYR A 367 -6.89 -32.27 2.55
C TYR A 367 -8.07 -32.63 3.46
N LYS A 368 -7.78 -32.92 4.73
CA LYS A 368 -8.74 -32.98 5.82
C LYS A 368 -8.40 -31.91 6.84
N LEU A 369 -9.39 -31.18 7.29
CA LEU A 369 -9.22 -30.16 8.32
C LEU A 369 -10.47 -30.07 9.20
N LYS A 370 -10.36 -29.38 10.34
CA LYS A 370 -11.49 -29.01 11.19
C LYS A 370 -11.61 -27.51 11.23
N LEU A 371 -12.76 -26.98 10.89
CA LEU A 371 -13.05 -25.55 11.02
C LEU A 371 -14.10 -25.38 12.11
N HIS A 372 -13.77 -24.68 13.20
CA HIS A 372 -14.62 -24.54 14.39
C HIS A 372 -15.16 -25.87 14.94
N GLY A 373 -14.32 -26.91 14.91
CA GLY A 373 -14.66 -28.27 15.37
C GLY A 373 -15.38 -29.14 14.35
N LEU A 374 -15.87 -28.59 13.25
CA LEU A 374 -16.54 -29.32 12.17
C LEU A 374 -15.53 -29.92 11.19
N PRO A 375 -15.57 -31.23 10.93
CA PRO A 375 -14.67 -31.84 9.95
C PRO A 375 -15.05 -31.40 8.53
N LEU A 376 -14.04 -31.03 7.75
CA LEU A 376 -14.17 -30.62 6.36
C LEU A 376 -13.19 -31.41 5.50
N HIS A 377 -13.64 -31.77 4.31
CA HIS A 377 -12.82 -32.25 3.23
C HIS A 377 -12.58 -31.09 2.25
N TRP A 378 -11.33 -30.93 1.81
CA TRP A 378 -10.94 -29.90 0.85
C TRP A 378 -10.12 -30.55 -0.25
N GLN A 379 -10.44 -30.21 -1.49
CA GLN A 379 -9.66 -30.63 -2.64
C GLN A 379 -9.29 -29.40 -3.45
N SER A 380 -8.00 -29.25 -3.77
CA SER A 380 -7.46 -28.21 -4.64
C SER A 380 -6.87 -28.79 -5.91
N GLU A 381 -6.90 -28.01 -7.00
CA GLU A 381 -6.23 -28.30 -8.26
C GLU A 381 -5.14 -27.25 -8.51
N ILE A 382 -3.96 -27.67 -8.91
CA ILE A 382 -2.91 -26.78 -9.41
C ILE A 382 -3.24 -26.38 -10.85
N ILE A 383 -3.77 -25.18 -11.05
CA ILE A 383 -4.20 -24.68 -12.36
C ILE A 383 -3.08 -23.99 -13.16
N SER A 384 -2.00 -23.56 -12.47
CA SER A 384 -0.80 -22.99 -13.09
C SER A 384 0.42 -23.46 -12.33
N TRP A 385 1.45 -23.87 -13.06
CA TRP A 385 2.71 -24.35 -12.51
C TRP A 385 3.88 -23.80 -13.32
N ALA A 386 4.64 -22.87 -12.74
CA ALA A 386 5.79 -22.21 -13.38
C ALA A 386 6.92 -22.05 -12.36
N PRO A 387 7.60 -23.15 -11.98
CA PRO A 387 8.72 -23.11 -11.04
C PRO A 387 9.93 -22.39 -11.64
N PRO A 388 10.70 -21.65 -10.83
CA PRO A 388 10.46 -21.37 -9.40
C PRO A 388 9.67 -20.08 -9.14
N GLU A 389 9.01 -19.51 -10.14
CA GLU A 389 8.41 -18.17 -10.08
C GLU A 389 7.04 -18.14 -9.41
N HIS A 390 6.16 -19.08 -9.77
CA HIS A 390 4.81 -19.12 -9.22
C HIS A 390 4.10 -20.46 -9.41
N PHE A 391 3.09 -20.66 -8.59
CA PHE A 391 2.02 -21.64 -8.85
C PHE A 391 0.67 -21.08 -8.37
N ILE A 392 -0.41 -21.63 -8.89
CA ILE A 392 -1.78 -21.21 -8.57
C ILE A 392 -2.61 -22.44 -8.27
N ASP A 393 -3.29 -22.47 -7.14
CA ASP A 393 -4.25 -23.49 -6.74
C ASP A 393 -5.67 -22.94 -6.65
N ASN A 394 -6.60 -23.77 -7.14
CA ASN A 394 -8.04 -23.51 -7.00
C ASN A 394 -8.69 -24.59 -6.16
N GLN A 395 -9.64 -24.21 -5.31
CA GLN A 395 -10.51 -25.17 -4.65
C GLN A 395 -11.47 -25.80 -5.67
N ILE A 396 -11.50 -27.12 -5.73
CA ILE A 396 -12.48 -27.92 -6.48
C ILE A 396 -13.64 -28.29 -5.56
N SER A 397 -13.32 -28.72 -4.34
CA SER A 397 -14.31 -29.04 -3.29
C SER A 397 -13.88 -28.44 -1.98
N GLY A 398 -14.82 -27.85 -1.21
CA GLY A 398 -14.51 -27.20 0.07
C GLY A 398 -15.55 -26.19 0.50
N PRO A 399 -15.26 -25.39 1.54
CA PRO A 399 -16.23 -24.50 2.17
C PRO A 399 -16.53 -23.21 1.40
N TYR A 400 -15.76 -22.88 0.38
CA TYR A 400 -15.92 -21.65 -0.40
C TYR A 400 -16.59 -21.94 -1.74
N THR A 401 -17.33 -20.96 -2.26
CA THR A 401 -17.81 -21.01 -3.66
C THR A 401 -16.68 -20.79 -4.66
N LEU A 402 -15.68 -20.01 -4.26
CA LEU A 402 -14.44 -19.79 -4.97
C LEU A 402 -13.30 -19.68 -3.96
N TRP A 403 -12.20 -20.34 -4.25
CA TRP A 403 -10.91 -20.10 -3.66
C TRP A 403 -9.86 -20.20 -4.74
N HIS A 404 -9.18 -19.09 -4.99
CA HIS A 404 -8.12 -18.96 -5.98
C HIS A 404 -6.90 -18.38 -5.27
N HIS A 405 -5.84 -19.17 -5.16
CA HIS A 405 -4.65 -18.80 -4.41
C HIS A 405 -3.43 -18.77 -5.34
N THR A 406 -2.85 -17.59 -5.51
CA THR A 406 -1.62 -17.39 -6.25
C THR A 406 -0.46 -17.27 -5.29
N HIS A 407 0.55 -18.12 -5.47
CA HIS A 407 1.84 -18.06 -4.81
C HIS A 407 2.87 -17.53 -5.79
N LYS A 408 3.47 -16.39 -5.50
CA LYS A 408 4.54 -15.82 -6.32
C LYS A 408 5.82 -15.71 -5.50
N PHE A 409 6.94 -16.10 -6.11
CA PHE A 409 8.27 -16.09 -5.52
C PHE A 409 9.19 -15.26 -6.40
N GLU A 410 10.00 -14.40 -5.79
CA GLU A 410 10.91 -13.50 -6.49
C GLU A 410 12.23 -13.40 -5.70
N ALA A 411 13.36 -13.58 -6.37
CA ALA A 411 14.65 -13.33 -5.76
C ALA A 411 14.82 -11.83 -5.49
N LEU A 412 15.12 -11.44 -4.26
CA LEU A 412 15.30 -10.06 -3.85
C LEU A 412 16.43 -9.92 -2.83
N ALA A 413 17.51 -9.27 -3.23
CA ALA A 413 18.65 -8.92 -2.37
C ALA A 413 19.17 -10.10 -1.49
N GLY A 414 19.49 -11.21 -2.14
CA GLY A 414 20.04 -12.41 -1.49
C GLY A 414 19.04 -13.29 -0.78
N GLY A 415 17.77 -12.87 -0.72
CA GLY A 415 16.65 -13.64 -0.17
C GLY A 415 15.53 -13.82 -1.18
N THR A 416 14.34 -14.16 -0.68
CA THR A 416 13.15 -14.41 -1.49
C THR A 416 11.97 -13.57 -0.99
N LEU A 417 11.39 -12.77 -1.89
CA LEU A 417 10.10 -12.12 -1.68
C LEU A 417 8.98 -13.09 -2.08
N ILE A 418 8.13 -13.45 -1.11
CA ILE A 418 6.93 -14.25 -1.34
C ILE A 418 5.73 -13.32 -1.36
N THR A 419 4.85 -13.51 -2.33
CA THR A 419 3.56 -12.84 -2.41
C THR A 419 2.45 -13.88 -2.53
N ASP A 420 1.62 -13.99 -1.51
CA ASP A 420 0.40 -14.77 -1.52
C ASP A 420 -0.78 -13.84 -1.85
N ARG A 421 -1.58 -14.21 -2.86
CA ARG A 421 -2.82 -13.54 -3.21
C ARG A 421 -3.96 -14.54 -3.19
N VAL A 422 -4.85 -14.39 -2.22
CA VAL A 422 -6.03 -15.26 -2.09
C VAL A 422 -7.27 -14.48 -2.46
N GLN A 423 -7.99 -15.00 -3.42
CA GLN A 423 -9.31 -14.52 -3.82
C GLN A 423 -10.35 -15.58 -3.44
N TYR A 424 -11.34 -15.19 -2.66
CA TYR A 424 -12.34 -16.14 -2.19
C TYR A 424 -13.76 -15.56 -2.17
N LEU A 425 -14.73 -16.46 -2.32
CA LEU A 425 -16.16 -16.16 -2.28
C LEU A 425 -16.84 -17.09 -1.27
N VAL A 426 -17.48 -16.49 -0.29
CA VAL A 426 -18.26 -17.22 0.72
C VAL A 426 -19.59 -17.72 0.11
N PRO A 427 -20.07 -18.94 0.42
CA PRO A 427 -21.38 -19.41 0.00
C PRO A 427 -22.53 -18.46 0.37
N LEU A 428 -23.68 -18.57 -0.32
CA LEU A 428 -24.85 -17.69 -0.16
C LEU A 428 -24.63 -16.23 -0.61
N GLY A 429 -23.54 -15.94 -1.35
CA GLY A 429 -23.32 -14.65 -1.99
C GLY A 429 -23.36 -13.47 -1.01
N LEU A 430 -24.25 -12.49 -1.25
CA LEU A 430 -24.31 -11.27 -0.43
C LEU A 430 -24.75 -11.54 1.01
N LEU A 431 -25.69 -12.47 1.23
CA LEU A 431 -26.16 -12.86 2.56
C LEU A 431 -25.06 -13.56 3.35
N GLY A 432 -24.32 -14.51 2.73
CA GLY A 432 -23.17 -15.14 3.34
C GLY A 432 -22.05 -14.15 3.67
N LYS A 433 -21.83 -13.17 2.79
CA LYS A 433 -20.83 -12.12 3.03
C LYS A 433 -21.18 -11.21 4.20
N LEU A 434 -22.45 -10.88 4.40
CA LEU A 434 -22.90 -10.02 5.52
C LEU A 434 -22.87 -10.79 6.86
N SER A 435 -23.26 -12.07 6.86
CA SER A 435 -23.36 -12.88 8.08
C SER A 435 -22.03 -13.52 8.49
N ALA A 436 -21.37 -14.23 7.58
CA ALA A 436 -20.15 -14.99 7.84
C ALA A 436 -18.86 -14.27 7.39
N GLY A 437 -18.96 -13.30 6.49
CA GLY A 437 -17.81 -12.62 5.88
C GLY A 437 -16.81 -12.04 6.89
N PRO A 438 -17.20 -11.32 7.94
CA PRO A 438 -16.28 -10.80 8.95
C PRO A 438 -15.52 -11.90 9.70
N PHE A 439 -16.18 -13.03 10.04
CA PHE A 439 -15.57 -14.18 10.71
C PHE A 439 -14.58 -14.89 9.77
N VAL A 440 -15.01 -15.19 8.55
CA VAL A 440 -14.15 -15.82 7.54
C VAL A 440 -12.91 -14.94 7.23
N ASN A 441 -13.09 -13.63 7.09
CA ASN A 441 -11.96 -12.73 6.87
C ASN A 441 -10.97 -12.73 8.04
N LYS A 442 -11.45 -12.80 9.26
CA LYS A 442 -10.61 -12.92 10.46
C LYS A 442 -9.85 -14.25 10.48
N ASP A 443 -10.52 -15.36 10.19
CA ASP A 443 -9.91 -16.69 10.17
C ASP A 443 -8.82 -16.78 9.08
N VAL A 444 -9.13 -16.36 7.86
CA VAL A 444 -8.15 -16.40 6.77
C VAL A 444 -6.95 -15.49 7.09
N ASN A 445 -7.16 -14.28 7.62
CA ASN A 445 -6.05 -13.44 8.06
C ASN A 445 -5.20 -14.11 9.14
N SER A 446 -5.81 -14.77 10.13
CA SER A 446 -5.08 -15.45 11.21
C SER A 446 -4.23 -16.61 10.70
N ILE A 447 -4.73 -17.35 9.69
CA ILE A 447 -3.98 -18.43 9.02
C ILE A 447 -2.75 -17.88 8.32
N PHE A 448 -2.90 -16.78 7.58
CA PHE A 448 -1.78 -16.17 6.85
C PHE A 448 -0.77 -15.49 7.77
N GLU A 449 -1.19 -14.90 8.89
CA GLU A 449 -0.27 -14.37 9.91
C GLU A 449 0.53 -15.51 10.57
N TYR A 450 -0.10 -16.66 10.90
CA TYR A 450 0.58 -17.83 11.40
C TYR A 450 1.60 -18.38 10.38
N ARG A 451 1.18 -18.54 9.11
CA ARG A 451 2.06 -18.97 8.01
C ARG A 451 3.29 -18.09 7.89
N LYS A 452 3.09 -16.78 7.94
CA LYS A 452 4.15 -15.79 7.87
C LYS A 452 5.14 -15.91 9.02
N MET A 453 4.63 -16.09 10.25
CA MET A 453 5.45 -16.30 11.44
C MET A 453 6.27 -17.59 11.31
N LYS A 454 5.63 -18.71 10.92
CA LYS A 454 6.31 -20.02 10.76
C LYS A 454 7.35 -20.01 9.66
N ALA A 455 7.05 -19.44 8.50
CA ALA A 455 8.04 -19.31 7.42
C ALA A 455 9.27 -18.52 7.87
N ARG A 456 9.08 -17.47 8.67
CA ARG A 456 10.18 -16.70 9.24
C ARG A 456 10.99 -17.48 10.29
N GLU A 457 10.35 -18.26 11.15
CA GLU A 457 11.03 -19.14 12.10
C GLU A 457 11.97 -20.14 11.38
N LEU A 458 11.54 -20.66 10.23
CA LEU A 458 12.27 -21.64 9.44
C LEU A 458 13.42 -21.04 8.61
N PHE A 459 13.18 -19.87 8.01
CA PHE A 459 14.06 -19.33 6.96
C PHE A 459 14.70 -17.98 7.31
N GLY A 460 14.35 -17.42 8.46
CA GLY A 460 14.80 -16.07 8.81
C GLY A 460 14.03 -14.99 8.05
N GLY A 461 14.34 -13.74 8.37
CA GLY A 461 13.74 -12.54 7.79
C GLY A 461 14.18 -11.30 8.56
N ASN A 462 13.54 -10.16 8.34
CA ASN A 462 13.84 -8.92 9.08
C ASN A 462 13.70 -9.06 10.58
#